data_1aa82d0239dae77a037fbc0c00c33d11
#
_entry.id   1aa82d0239dae77a037fbc0c00c33d11
#
_cell.length_a   1.000
_cell.length_b   1.000
_cell.length_c   1.000
_cell.angle_alpha   90.00
_cell.angle_beta   90.00
_cell.angle_gamma   90.00
#
_symmetry.space_group_name_H-M   'P 1'
#
loop_
_entity.id
_entity.type
_entity.pdbx_description
1 polymer ?
#
loop_
_entity_poly.entity_id
_entity_poly.type
_entity_poly.pdbx_seq_one_letter_code
_entity_poly.pdbx_strand_id
1 'polypeptide(L)'
;MYKNQRIIKELITYIPAVNIFRIYEKEPGAAFLDSSLVNELGHYSVIGRCPYLKLVKDGETFTINGRPETETTFEDYMREYLNTHEDKNNSGLPIVSGAVGYFSYDYGRKQMGVPSGEKDLVTVPEAVLTFYDCFIIED
;
A
#
# COMPACT_ATOMS: atom_id res chain seq x y z
N MET A 1 16.37 -19.36 -4.66
CA MET A 1 14.97 -18.90 -4.60
C MET A 1 14.53 -18.94 -3.15
N TYR A 2 14.55 -17.82 -2.47
CA TYR A 2 14.03 -17.74 -1.09
C TYR A 2 12.50 -17.90 -1.18
N LYS A 3 11.97 -19.04 -0.74
CA LYS A 3 10.53 -19.17 -0.49
C LYS A 3 10.23 -18.27 0.70
N ASN A 4 9.56 -17.15 0.46
CA ASN A 4 9.00 -16.35 1.55
C ASN A 4 8.04 -17.25 2.33
N GLN A 5 8.40 -17.53 3.58
CA GLN A 5 7.58 -18.35 4.45
C GLN A 5 6.57 -17.41 5.13
N ARG A 6 5.31 -17.46 4.71
CA ARG A 6 4.22 -16.75 5.36
C ARG A 6 3.91 -17.40 6.70
N ILE A 7 3.74 -16.58 7.72
CA ILE A 7 3.26 -16.98 9.03
C ILE A 7 1.99 -16.22 9.33
N ILE A 8 0.90 -16.93 9.59
CA ILE A 8 -0.39 -16.36 10.01
C ILE A 8 -0.62 -16.82 11.45
N LYS A 9 -0.91 -15.85 12.34
CA LYS A 9 -1.23 -16.11 13.75
C LYS A 9 -2.48 -15.33 14.14
N GLU A 10 -3.40 -16.00 14.78
CA GLU A 10 -4.55 -15.37 15.42
C GLU A 10 -4.17 -14.93 16.83
N LEU A 11 -4.60 -13.72 17.22
CA LEU A 11 -4.46 -13.24 18.60
C LEU A 11 -5.57 -13.82 19.45
N ILE A 12 -5.21 -14.41 20.58
CA ILE A 12 -6.14 -15.04 21.51
C ILE A 12 -7.05 -14.00 22.20
N THR A 13 -6.52 -12.79 22.40
CA THR A 13 -7.24 -11.69 23.03
C THR A 13 -7.59 -10.65 21.99
N TYR A 14 -8.87 -10.30 21.88
CA TYR A 14 -9.32 -9.23 21.00
C TYR A 14 -8.82 -7.87 21.51
N ILE A 15 -8.19 -7.14 20.62
CA ILE A 15 -7.74 -5.75 20.83
C ILE A 15 -8.16 -4.96 19.58
N PRO A 16 -8.96 -3.90 19.72
CA PRO A 16 -9.34 -3.06 18.55
C PRO A 16 -8.13 -2.57 17.78
N ALA A 17 -8.20 -2.63 16.45
CA ALA A 17 -7.08 -2.26 15.56
C ALA A 17 -6.57 -0.84 15.83
N VAL A 18 -7.45 0.11 16.14
CA VAL A 18 -7.05 1.48 16.51
C VAL A 18 -6.15 1.51 17.75
N ASN A 19 -6.37 0.64 18.73
CA ASN A 19 -5.53 0.58 19.94
C ASN A 19 -4.17 -0.07 19.62
N ILE A 20 -4.16 -1.06 18.73
CA ILE A 20 -2.92 -1.65 18.23
C ILE A 20 -2.13 -0.61 17.43
N PHE A 21 -2.80 0.13 16.54
CA PHE A 21 -2.13 1.13 15.70
C PHE A 21 -1.48 2.25 16.53
N ARG A 22 -2.07 2.66 17.63
CA ARG A 22 -1.46 3.65 18.56
C ARG A 22 -0.07 3.26 19.05
N ILE A 23 0.22 1.96 19.14
CA ILE A 23 1.55 1.47 19.53
C ILE A 23 2.57 1.75 18.41
N TYR A 24 2.10 1.72 17.16
CA TYR A 24 2.94 1.80 15.95
C TYR A 24 2.79 3.09 15.15
N GLU A 25 1.98 4.05 15.61
CA GLU A 25 1.68 5.29 14.89
C GLU A 25 2.91 6.15 14.57
N LYS A 26 3.99 5.96 15.34
CA LYS A 26 5.28 6.64 15.12
C LYS A 26 6.27 5.85 14.27
N GLU A 27 5.92 4.63 13.88
CA GLU A 27 6.73 3.84 12.96
C GLU A 27 6.69 4.48 11.57
N PRO A 28 7.86 4.87 10.99
CA PRO A 28 7.87 5.50 9.69
C PRO A 28 7.25 4.59 8.62
N GLY A 29 6.26 5.12 7.92
CA GLY A 29 5.57 4.41 6.84
C GLY A 29 4.53 3.39 7.29
N ALA A 30 4.23 3.27 8.59
CA ALA A 30 3.08 2.48 9.04
C ALA A 30 1.78 3.03 8.43
N ALA A 31 0.88 2.15 8.04
CA ALA A 31 -0.42 2.51 7.47
C ALA A 31 -1.57 1.89 8.26
N PHE A 32 -2.69 2.60 8.33
CA PHE A 32 -3.91 2.11 8.93
C PHE A 32 -5.10 2.40 8.03
N LEU A 33 -5.76 1.35 7.58
CA LEU A 33 -7.02 1.40 6.84
C LEU A 33 -8.11 0.89 7.78
N ASP A 34 -8.99 1.78 8.19
CA ASP A 34 -10.04 1.50 9.16
C ASP A 34 -11.42 1.40 8.49
N SER A 35 -12.15 0.33 8.78
CA SER A 35 -13.56 0.19 8.43
C SER A 35 -14.43 0.73 9.58
N SER A 36 -14.57 2.05 9.64
CA SER A 36 -15.34 2.74 10.67
C SER A 36 -16.85 2.46 10.63
N LEU A 37 -17.36 2.01 9.47
CA LEU A 37 -18.75 1.58 9.29
C LEU A 37 -18.77 0.12 8.90
N VAL A 38 -19.00 -0.75 9.89
CA VAL A 38 -19.09 -2.20 9.66
C VAL A 38 -20.36 -2.53 8.91
N ASN A 39 -20.24 -3.12 7.72
CA ASN A 39 -21.33 -3.61 6.90
C ASN A 39 -20.83 -4.76 6.00
N GLU A 40 -21.70 -5.29 5.14
CA GLU A 40 -21.34 -6.40 4.22
C GLU A 40 -20.20 -6.06 3.24
N LEU A 41 -19.94 -4.77 3.00
CA LEU A 41 -18.91 -4.31 2.06
C LEU A 41 -17.58 -3.92 2.73
N GLY A 42 -17.61 -3.66 4.03
CA GLY A 42 -16.41 -3.24 4.77
C GLY A 42 -16.52 -3.61 6.24
N HIS A 43 -15.79 -4.63 6.67
CA HIS A 43 -15.69 -5.05 8.06
C HIS A 43 -14.25 -5.28 8.53
N TYR A 44 -13.29 -5.22 7.61
CA TYR A 44 -11.89 -5.37 7.96
C TYR A 44 -11.23 -4.03 8.26
N SER A 45 -10.42 -3.98 9.31
CA SER A 45 -9.41 -2.95 9.51
C SER A 45 -8.02 -3.56 9.32
N VAL A 46 -7.14 -2.85 8.62
CA VAL A 46 -5.82 -3.36 8.21
C VAL A 46 -4.72 -2.39 8.63
N ILE A 47 -3.71 -2.89 9.32
CA ILE A 47 -2.49 -2.15 9.67
C ILE A 47 -1.33 -2.75 8.89
N GLY A 48 -0.65 -1.93 8.07
CA GLY A 48 0.62 -2.27 7.41
C GLY A 48 1.80 -1.83 8.25
N ARG A 49 2.74 -2.75 8.51
CA ARG A 49 3.96 -2.53 9.29
C ARG A 49 5.20 -3.07 8.59
N CYS A 50 6.35 -2.64 9.06
CA CYS A 50 7.64 -3.04 8.50
C CYS A 50 7.68 -2.78 6.98
N PRO A 51 7.57 -1.52 6.54
CA PRO A 51 7.64 -1.18 5.13
C PRO A 51 9.04 -1.50 4.59
N TYR A 52 9.12 -2.21 3.46
CA TYR A 52 10.40 -2.59 2.85
C TYR A 52 10.61 -2.03 1.45
N LEU A 53 9.53 -1.67 0.76
CA LEU A 53 9.59 -1.09 -0.58
C LEU A 53 8.56 0.04 -0.69
N LYS A 54 9.03 1.23 -1.07
CA LYS A 54 8.17 2.39 -1.33
C LYS A 54 8.43 2.92 -2.73
N LEU A 55 7.38 2.92 -3.54
CA LEU A 55 7.36 3.47 -4.89
C LEU A 55 6.62 4.80 -4.89
N VAL A 56 7.22 5.84 -5.44
CA VAL A 56 6.61 7.17 -5.53
C VAL A 56 6.77 7.70 -6.94
N LYS A 57 5.65 8.07 -7.56
CA LYS A 57 5.60 8.81 -8.82
C LYS A 57 5.11 10.22 -8.56
N ASP A 58 5.89 11.20 -9.02
CA ASP A 58 5.55 12.62 -8.95
C ASP A 58 5.97 13.31 -10.25
N GLY A 59 5.00 13.58 -11.13
CA GLY A 59 5.25 14.05 -12.46
C GLY A 59 6.12 13.07 -13.26
N GLU A 60 7.24 13.55 -13.75
CA GLU A 60 8.23 12.74 -14.47
C GLU A 60 9.23 12.02 -13.54
N THR A 61 9.13 12.25 -12.23
CA THR A 61 10.04 11.66 -11.25
C THR A 61 9.47 10.36 -10.71
N PHE A 62 10.26 9.30 -10.78
CA PHE A 62 10.00 8.04 -10.12
C PHE A 62 11.09 7.74 -9.10
N THR A 63 10.72 7.36 -7.88
CA THR A 63 11.66 6.99 -6.82
C THR A 63 11.34 5.63 -6.24
N ILE A 64 12.40 4.88 -5.90
CA ILE A 64 12.33 3.61 -5.17
C ILE A 64 13.06 3.83 -3.84
N ASN A 65 12.35 3.70 -2.73
CA ASN A 65 12.89 3.95 -1.38
C ASN A 65 13.59 5.31 -1.27
N GLY A 66 13.00 6.35 -1.90
CA GLY A 66 13.53 7.71 -1.91
C GLY A 66 14.70 7.96 -2.86
N ARG A 67 15.16 6.97 -3.61
CA ARG A 67 16.22 7.12 -4.62
C ARG A 67 15.62 7.27 -6.00
N PRO A 68 16.04 8.26 -6.80
CA PRO A 68 15.58 8.40 -8.18
C PRO A 68 15.86 7.15 -9.00
N GLU A 69 14.85 6.72 -9.76
CA GLU A 69 14.94 5.64 -10.74
C GLU A 69 14.77 6.23 -12.14
N THR A 70 15.69 5.92 -13.06
CA THR A 70 15.74 6.50 -14.42
C THR A 70 15.79 5.46 -15.53
N GLU A 71 16.01 4.19 -15.21
CA GLU A 71 16.13 3.12 -16.19
C GLU A 71 14.78 2.48 -16.53
N THR A 72 13.78 2.65 -15.67
CA THR A 72 12.43 2.12 -15.87
C THR A 72 11.38 3.12 -15.45
N THR A 73 10.15 2.93 -15.88
CA THR A 73 9.00 3.73 -15.44
C THR A 73 8.38 3.14 -14.17
N PHE A 74 7.63 3.97 -13.44
CA PHE A 74 6.86 3.52 -12.28
C PHE A 74 5.92 2.36 -12.66
N GLU A 75 5.23 2.48 -13.80
CA GLU A 75 4.24 1.50 -14.28
C GLU A 75 4.90 0.17 -14.65
N ASP A 76 6.03 0.20 -15.35
CA ASP A 76 6.73 -1.01 -15.77
C ASP A 76 7.38 -1.70 -14.57
N TYR A 77 8.01 -0.94 -13.67
CA TYR A 77 8.57 -1.49 -12.44
C TYR A 77 7.50 -2.14 -11.58
N MET A 78 6.38 -1.45 -11.34
CA MET A 78 5.26 -1.97 -10.55
C MET A 78 4.72 -3.27 -11.17
N ARG A 79 4.51 -3.30 -12.49
CA ARG A 79 4.01 -4.49 -13.22
C ARG A 79 4.97 -5.66 -13.08
N GLU A 80 6.24 -5.44 -13.32
CA GLU A 80 7.28 -6.48 -13.21
C GLU A 80 7.38 -7.01 -11.76
N TYR A 81 7.39 -6.09 -10.79
CA TYR A 81 7.47 -6.45 -9.38
C TYR A 81 6.27 -7.32 -8.95
N LEU A 82 5.05 -6.93 -9.28
CA LEU A 82 3.85 -7.71 -8.95
C LEU A 82 3.84 -9.08 -9.64
N ASN A 83 4.27 -9.16 -10.91
CA ASN A 83 4.33 -10.42 -11.65
C ASN A 83 5.36 -11.38 -11.08
N THR A 84 6.50 -10.87 -10.61
CA THR A 84 7.59 -11.70 -10.06
C THR A 84 7.40 -12.07 -8.59
N HIS A 85 6.53 -11.33 -7.87
CA HIS A 85 6.25 -11.53 -6.44
C HIS A 85 4.79 -11.94 -6.19
N GLU A 86 4.16 -12.58 -7.17
CA GLU A 86 2.80 -13.09 -7.01
C GLU A 86 2.73 -14.06 -5.82
N ASP A 87 1.83 -13.78 -4.89
CA ASP A 87 1.60 -14.62 -3.72
C ASP A 87 0.12 -14.97 -3.60
N LYS A 88 -0.18 -16.26 -3.73
CA LYS A 88 -1.57 -16.75 -3.68
C LYS A 88 -2.12 -16.70 -2.27
N ASN A 89 -3.23 -15.98 -2.11
CA ASN A 89 -3.93 -15.91 -0.84
C ASN A 89 -4.98 -17.03 -0.74
N ASN A 90 -4.67 -18.04 0.07
CA ASN A 90 -5.59 -19.16 0.37
C ASN A 90 -6.06 -19.13 1.84
N SER A 91 -5.88 -18.00 2.54
CA SER A 91 -6.14 -17.91 3.98
C SER A 91 -7.57 -17.49 4.34
N GLY A 92 -8.30 -16.92 3.39
CA GLY A 92 -9.60 -16.26 3.66
C GLY A 92 -9.46 -14.82 4.18
N LEU A 93 -8.25 -14.35 4.53
CA LEU A 93 -8.00 -12.97 4.94
C LEU A 93 -8.03 -12.03 3.72
N PRO A 94 -8.37 -10.72 3.90
CA PRO A 94 -8.47 -9.77 2.80
C PRO A 94 -7.13 -9.48 2.12
N ILE A 95 -6.03 -9.57 2.87
CA ILE A 95 -4.67 -9.34 2.39
C ILE A 95 -3.68 -10.22 3.15
N VAL A 96 -2.67 -10.73 2.48
CA VAL A 96 -1.56 -11.51 3.08
C VAL A 96 -0.20 -11.02 2.63
N SER A 97 -0.17 -10.27 1.52
CA SER A 97 0.99 -9.58 0.97
C SER A 97 0.51 -8.46 0.06
N GLY A 98 1.33 -7.47 -0.20
CA GLY A 98 0.98 -6.38 -1.11
C GLY A 98 1.36 -5.01 -0.60
N ALA A 99 0.72 -4.00 -1.17
CA ALA A 99 0.98 -2.61 -0.85
C ALA A 99 -0.28 -1.89 -0.36
N VAL A 100 -0.05 -0.87 0.47
CA VAL A 100 -1.04 0.18 0.75
C VAL A 100 -0.55 1.47 0.14
N GLY A 101 -1.46 2.24 -0.46
CA GLY A 101 -1.11 3.49 -1.09
C GLY A 101 -2.29 4.12 -1.81
N TYR A 102 -1.98 5.01 -2.74
CA TYR A 102 -2.99 5.69 -3.52
C TYR A 102 -2.50 6.01 -4.94
N PHE A 103 -3.47 6.17 -5.83
CA PHE A 103 -3.33 6.83 -7.11
C PHE A 103 -4.18 8.09 -7.08
N SER A 104 -3.58 9.24 -7.37
CA SER A 104 -4.31 10.50 -7.40
C SER A 104 -5.29 10.55 -8.58
N TYR A 105 -6.25 11.45 -8.52
CA TYR A 105 -7.14 11.72 -9.66
C TYR A 105 -6.34 12.14 -10.90
N ASP A 106 -5.32 12.98 -10.73
CA ASP A 106 -4.46 13.44 -11.83
C ASP A 106 -3.65 12.33 -12.48
N TYR A 107 -3.22 11.32 -11.70
CA TYR A 107 -2.60 10.12 -12.26
C TYR A 107 -3.55 9.44 -13.26
N GLY A 108 -4.79 9.16 -12.86
CA GLY A 108 -5.79 8.53 -13.72
C GLY A 108 -6.13 9.39 -14.94
N ARG A 109 -6.31 10.70 -14.75
CA ARG A 109 -6.60 11.65 -15.81
C ARG A 109 -5.49 11.68 -16.87
N LYS A 110 -4.22 11.71 -16.47
CA LYS A 110 -3.06 11.67 -17.38
C LYS A 110 -2.99 10.37 -18.16
N GLN A 111 -3.26 9.22 -17.51
CA GLN A 111 -3.32 7.92 -18.19
C GLN A 111 -4.40 7.88 -19.28
N MET A 112 -5.47 8.61 -19.11
CA MET A 112 -6.57 8.72 -20.07
C MET A 112 -6.35 9.84 -21.13
N GLY A 113 -5.26 10.59 -21.06
CA GLY A 113 -4.96 11.68 -21.98
C GLY A 113 -5.86 12.90 -21.85
N VAL A 114 -6.50 13.09 -20.70
CA VAL A 114 -7.39 14.23 -20.45
C VAL A 114 -6.57 15.44 -19.94
N PRO A 115 -6.61 16.59 -20.62
CA PRO A 115 -5.84 17.77 -20.20
C PRO A 115 -6.36 18.36 -18.88
N SER A 116 -5.44 18.97 -18.08
CA SER A 116 -5.80 19.72 -16.89
C SER A 116 -6.25 21.14 -17.26
N GLY A 117 -7.37 21.59 -16.69
CA GLY A 117 -7.83 22.97 -16.83
C GLY A 117 -7.47 23.91 -15.67
N GLU A 118 -6.98 23.36 -14.55
CA GLU A 118 -6.75 24.11 -13.31
C GLU A 118 -5.33 23.89 -12.78
N LYS A 119 -4.84 24.89 -12.01
CA LYS A 119 -3.57 24.75 -11.27
C LYS A 119 -3.80 23.90 -10.04
N ASP A 120 -2.92 22.92 -9.81
CA ASP A 120 -2.92 22.13 -8.61
C ASP A 120 -2.69 23.02 -7.39
N LEU A 121 -3.67 23.07 -6.49
CA LEU A 121 -3.59 23.79 -5.21
C LEU A 121 -2.89 22.97 -4.12
N VAL A 122 -2.75 21.66 -4.33
CA VAL A 122 -2.15 20.74 -3.37
C VAL A 122 -1.09 19.92 -4.11
N THR A 123 0.14 20.00 -3.63
CA THR A 123 1.27 19.20 -4.14
C THR A 123 1.38 17.90 -3.37
N VAL A 124 0.74 16.85 -3.87
CA VAL A 124 0.95 15.47 -3.41
C VAL A 124 1.48 14.64 -4.58
N PRO A 125 2.30 13.62 -4.35
CA PRO A 125 2.73 12.72 -5.42
C PRO A 125 1.52 12.11 -6.15
N GLU A 126 1.68 11.85 -7.44
CA GLU A 126 0.61 11.28 -8.28
C GLU A 126 0.25 9.85 -7.89
N ALA A 127 1.23 9.08 -7.46
CA ALA A 127 1.01 7.74 -6.93
C ALA A 127 2.04 7.40 -5.85
N VAL A 128 1.59 6.71 -4.82
CA VAL A 128 2.44 6.17 -3.76
C VAL A 128 1.98 4.75 -3.47
N LEU A 129 2.91 3.79 -3.50
CA LEU A 129 2.68 2.42 -3.07
C LEU A 129 3.76 2.03 -2.06
N THR A 130 3.35 1.54 -0.91
CA THR A 130 4.25 1.03 0.12
C THR A 130 3.95 -0.43 0.39
N PHE A 131 4.94 -1.30 0.23
CA PHE A 131 4.85 -2.74 0.46
C PHE A 131 5.32 -3.07 1.87
N TYR A 132 4.65 -4.03 2.51
CA TYR A 132 4.83 -4.36 3.92
C TYR A 132 5.14 -5.83 4.14
N ASP A 133 6.03 -6.10 5.11
CA ASP A 133 6.34 -7.45 5.57
C ASP A 133 5.35 -7.99 6.62
N CYS A 134 4.57 -7.10 7.23
CA CYS A 134 3.63 -7.47 8.27
C CYS A 134 2.29 -6.76 8.10
N PHE A 135 1.21 -7.52 8.15
CA PHE A 135 -0.15 -6.99 8.26
C PHE A 135 -0.80 -7.47 9.55
N ILE A 136 -1.50 -6.57 10.24
CA ILE A 136 -2.37 -6.86 11.36
C ILE A 136 -3.79 -6.58 10.88
N ILE A 137 -4.68 -7.56 11.02
CA ILE A 137 -6.02 -7.52 10.47
C ILE A 137 -7.02 -7.75 11.61
N GLU A 138 -7.99 -6.85 11.71
CA GLU A 138 -9.18 -6.99 12.54
C GLU A 138 -10.37 -7.29 11.64
N ASP A 139 -11.15 -8.31 12.01
CA ASP A 139 -12.42 -8.69 11.38
C ASP A 139 -13.58 -8.37 12.33
#